data_42bbf458150cfc8d12205fcf22afea26
#
_entry.id   42bbf458150cfc8d12205fcf22afea26
#
_cell.length_a   1.000
_cell.length_b   1.000
_cell.length_c   1.000
_cell.angle_alpha   90.00
_cell.angle_beta   90.00
_cell.angle_gamma   90.00
#
_symmetry.space_group_name_H-M   'P 1'
#
loop_
_entity.id
_entity.type
_entity.pdbx_description
1 polymer ?
#
loop_
_entity_poly.entity_id
_entity_poly.type
_entity_poly.pdbx_seq_one_letter_code
_entity_poly.pdbx_strand_id
1 'polypeptide(L)'
;MGEKRPVCPNCGWVHYEDPKVAAGVLILRGREVLLVQRTLDPYQGAWSIPAGFVNAFEDPAAAALRECREETGLNAELDGLFDLLTGREHSRGSDIFIIYRAHILNGTLRAADDADQAAWFPLDHLPPLAFESTS
;
A
#
# COMPACT_ATOMS: atom_id res chain seq x y z
N MET A 1 14.41 14.92 -19.83
CA MET A 1 13.89 13.74 -20.00
C MET A 1 14.74 12.58 -20.38
N GLY A 2 15.12 12.25 -21.54
CA GLY A 2 16.04 11.17 -21.81
C GLY A 2 15.49 9.74 -21.75
N GLU A 3 14.25 9.56 -21.37
CA GLU A 3 13.65 8.24 -21.37
C GLU A 3 13.22 7.84 -22.79
N LYS A 4 13.52 6.60 -23.11
CA LYS A 4 13.06 6.04 -24.38
C LYS A 4 11.65 5.51 -24.21
N ARG A 5 10.78 5.85 -25.16
CA ARG A 5 9.41 5.37 -25.18
C ARG A 5 9.14 4.65 -26.49
N PRO A 6 8.36 3.57 -26.43
CA PRO A 6 7.98 2.90 -27.69
C PRO A 6 7.24 3.84 -28.61
N VAL A 7 7.57 3.78 -29.88
CA VAL A 7 6.94 4.62 -30.91
C VAL A 7 6.36 3.69 -31.98
N CYS A 8 5.10 3.93 -32.34
CA CYS A 8 4.48 3.17 -33.39
C CYS A 8 5.16 3.49 -34.75
N PRO A 9 5.75 2.49 -35.41
CA PRO A 9 6.47 2.77 -36.65
C PRO A 9 5.58 3.23 -37.83
N ASN A 10 4.27 2.95 -37.72
CA ASN A 10 3.35 3.30 -38.80
C ASN A 10 2.77 4.69 -38.67
N CYS A 11 2.50 5.14 -37.46
CA CYS A 11 1.84 6.43 -37.23
C CYS A 11 2.64 7.40 -36.39
N GLY A 12 3.76 6.97 -35.84
CA GLY A 12 4.60 7.82 -34.99
C GLY A 12 4.03 8.04 -33.59
N TRP A 13 2.97 7.34 -33.23
CA TRP A 13 2.39 7.48 -31.88
C TRP A 13 3.36 6.99 -30.83
N VAL A 14 3.52 7.78 -29.78
CA VAL A 14 4.41 7.44 -28.66
C VAL A 14 3.58 6.79 -27.57
N HIS A 15 3.96 5.56 -27.21
CA HIS A 15 3.33 4.85 -26.10
C HIS A 15 3.99 5.27 -24.79
N TYR A 16 3.21 5.83 -23.89
CA TYR A 16 3.68 6.21 -22.55
C TYR A 16 3.28 5.12 -21.57
N GLU A 17 4.26 4.61 -20.82
CA GLU A 17 3.96 3.69 -19.75
C GLU A 17 3.40 4.48 -18.56
N ASP A 18 2.29 4.02 -18.03
CA ASP A 18 1.69 4.63 -16.85
C ASP A 18 2.40 4.17 -15.60
N PRO A 19 2.71 5.07 -14.68
CA PRO A 19 3.28 4.66 -13.40
C PRO A 19 2.26 3.85 -12.61
N LYS A 20 2.74 2.83 -11.92
CA LYS A 20 1.90 2.07 -11.01
C LYS A 20 1.82 2.80 -9.68
N VAL A 21 0.60 3.00 -9.20
CA VAL A 21 0.33 3.71 -7.96
C VAL A 21 -0.27 2.75 -6.95
N ALA A 22 0.31 2.71 -5.77
CA ALA A 22 -0.25 2.01 -4.63
C ALA A 22 -0.64 3.01 -3.56
N ALA A 23 -1.63 2.66 -2.76
CA ALA A 23 -2.09 3.49 -1.65
C ALA A 23 -2.33 2.62 -0.44
N GLY A 24 -2.01 3.14 0.74
CA GLY A 24 -2.18 2.40 1.98
C GLY A 24 -2.44 3.32 3.16
N VAL A 25 -2.67 2.69 4.31
CA VAL A 25 -3.00 3.42 5.53
C VAL A 25 -2.02 3.06 6.64
N LEU A 26 -1.61 4.09 7.38
CA LEU A 26 -0.87 3.93 8.62
C LEU A 26 -1.85 4.18 9.77
N ILE A 27 -2.17 3.12 10.50
CA ILE A 27 -3.12 3.18 11.61
C ILE A 27 -2.38 2.87 12.90
N LEU A 28 -2.41 3.82 13.81
CA LEU A 28 -1.78 3.67 15.12
C LEU A 28 -2.87 3.55 16.20
N ARG A 29 -2.58 2.71 17.17
CA ARG A 29 -3.40 2.57 18.38
C ARG A 29 -2.45 2.65 19.57
N GLY A 30 -2.36 3.84 20.18
CA GLY A 30 -1.35 4.08 21.19
C GLY A 30 0.04 3.92 20.58
N ARG A 31 0.81 2.95 21.08
CA ARG A 31 2.16 2.66 20.57
C ARG A 31 2.19 1.41 19.69
N GLU A 32 1.06 1.05 19.12
CA GLU A 32 0.95 -0.10 18.23
C GLU A 32 0.58 0.36 16.84
N VAL A 33 1.03 -0.41 15.84
CA VAL A 33 0.71 -0.18 14.44
C VAL A 33 0.03 -1.41 13.86
N LEU A 34 -0.96 -1.18 12.99
CA LEU A 34 -1.66 -2.25 12.31
C LEU A 34 -0.85 -2.69 11.09
N LEU A 35 -0.52 -3.98 11.04
CA LEU A 35 0.21 -4.57 9.94
C LEU A 35 -0.51 -5.81 9.41
N VAL A 36 -0.26 -6.13 8.14
CA VAL A 36 -0.74 -7.34 7.51
C VAL A 36 0.45 -8.13 6.99
N GLN A 37 0.33 -9.45 6.98
CA GLN A 37 1.38 -10.32 6.49
C GLN A 37 1.12 -10.65 5.02
N ARG A 38 2.14 -10.49 4.19
CA ARG A 38 2.04 -10.77 2.77
C ARG A 38 1.96 -12.27 2.51
N THR A 39 1.07 -12.66 1.60
CA THR A 39 0.94 -14.06 1.18
C THR A 39 1.70 -14.37 -0.10
N LEU A 40 2.08 -13.32 -0.86
CA LEU A 40 2.66 -13.47 -2.19
C LEU A 40 4.05 -12.85 -2.26
N ASP A 41 4.86 -13.34 -3.19
CA ASP A 41 6.14 -12.71 -3.53
C ASP A 41 5.91 -11.33 -4.16
N PRO A 42 6.85 -10.42 -4.02
CA PRO A 42 8.06 -10.53 -3.21
C PRO A 42 7.77 -10.37 -1.72
N TYR A 43 8.69 -10.82 -0.89
CA TYR A 43 8.62 -10.67 0.57
C TYR A 43 7.46 -11.44 1.22
N GLN A 44 7.12 -12.63 0.67
CA GLN A 44 6.13 -13.50 1.27
C GLN A 44 6.49 -13.76 2.74
N GLY A 45 5.49 -13.62 3.62
CA GLY A 45 5.67 -13.78 5.05
C GLY A 45 6.11 -12.50 5.77
N ALA A 46 6.56 -11.46 5.05
CA ALA A 46 6.91 -10.19 5.65
C ALA A 46 5.65 -9.36 5.92
N TRP A 47 5.75 -8.44 6.85
CA TRP A 47 4.64 -7.60 7.26
C TRP A 47 4.73 -6.20 6.66
N SER A 48 3.60 -5.60 6.40
CA SER A 48 3.53 -4.22 5.90
C SER A 48 2.23 -3.57 6.33
N ILE A 49 2.13 -2.26 6.12
CA ILE A 49 0.85 -1.57 6.33
C ILE A 49 -0.16 -2.07 5.30
N PRO A 50 -1.47 -2.02 5.63
CA PRO A 50 -2.50 -2.38 4.65
C PRO A 50 -2.41 -1.47 3.44
N ALA A 51 -2.28 -2.05 2.25
CA ALA A 51 -2.10 -1.28 1.02
C ALA A 51 -2.31 -2.15 -0.21
N GLY A 52 -2.53 -1.51 -1.35
CA GLY A 52 -2.64 -2.18 -2.63
C GLY A 52 -2.64 -1.18 -3.77
N PHE A 53 -2.78 -1.69 -4.99
CA PHE A 53 -2.77 -0.85 -6.17
C PHE A 53 -4.06 -0.05 -6.31
N VAL A 54 -3.91 1.18 -6.79
CA VAL A 54 -5.04 2.03 -7.13
C VAL A 54 -5.54 1.61 -8.52
N ASN A 55 -6.84 1.35 -8.62
CA ASN A 55 -7.44 1.00 -9.89
C ASN A 55 -7.62 2.24 -10.78
N ALA A 56 -7.74 2.02 -12.09
CA ALA A 56 -8.04 3.10 -13.01
C ALA A 56 -9.33 3.79 -12.57
N PHE A 57 -9.31 5.11 -12.62
CA PHE A 57 -10.45 5.97 -12.22
C PHE A 57 -10.81 5.89 -10.73
N GLU A 58 -9.98 5.26 -9.91
CA GLU A 58 -10.18 5.21 -8.48
C GLU A 58 -9.34 6.30 -7.80
N ASP A 59 -9.94 6.99 -6.83
CA ASP A 59 -9.22 7.96 -6.00
C ASP A 59 -8.23 7.20 -5.09
N PRO A 60 -6.97 7.63 -4.99
CA PRO A 60 -6.01 6.98 -4.10
C PRO A 60 -6.49 6.87 -2.65
N ALA A 61 -7.18 7.88 -2.14
CA ALA A 61 -7.74 7.83 -0.79
C ALA A 61 -8.78 6.73 -0.65
N ALA A 62 -9.65 6.59 -1.65
CA ALA A 62 -10.65 5.52 -1.66
C ALA A 62 -9.99 4.15 -1.78
N ALA A 63 -8.94 4.04 -2.59
CA ALA A 63 -8.20 2.79 -2.75
C ALA A 63 -7.56 2.36 -1.42
N ALA A 64 -6.96 3.30 -0.69
CA ALA A 64 -6.34 3.01 0.60
C ALA A 64 -7.37 2.46 1.59
N LEU A 65 -8.54 3.06 1.65
CA LEU A 65 -9.62 2.59 2.54
C LEU A 65 -10.17 1.24 2.09
N ARG A 66 -10.31 1.03 0.79
CA ARG A 66 -10.78 -0.24 0.24
C ARG A 66 -9.80 -1.37 0.60
N GLU A 67 -8.51 -1.15 0.37
CA GLU A 67 -7.49 -2.15 0.69
C GLU A 67 -7.43 -2.46 2.18
N CYS A 68 -7.58 -1.45 3.03
CA CYS A 68 -7.64 -1.66 4.47
C CYS A 68 -8.80 -2.58 4.83
N ARG A 69 -9.98 -2.32 4.30
CA ARG A 69 -11.15 -3.14 4.57
C ARG A 69 -10.98 -4.57 4.05
N GLU A 70 -10.45 -4.71 2.84
CA GLU A 70 -10.25 -6.03 2.24
C GLU A 70 -9.22 -6.86 3.01
N GLU A 71 -8.15 -6.25 3.48
CA GLU A 71 -7.05 -6.96 4.13
C GLU A 71 -7.24 -7.15 5.63
N THR A 72 -8.00 -6.30 6.29
CA THR A 72 -8.12 -6.32 7.75
C THR A 72 -9.54 -6.47 8.27
N GLY A 73 -10.54 -6.24 7.44
CA GLY A 73 -11.94 -6.24 7.87
C GLY A 73 -12.35 -4.97 8.59
N LEU A 74 -11.48 -3.97 8.68
CA LEU A 74 -11.74 -2.74 9.42
C LEU A 74 -12.12 -1.60 8.48
N ASN A 75 -13.09 -0.80 8.91
CA ASN A 75 -13.45 0.43 8.24
C ASN A 75 -12.73 1.58 8.93
N ALA A 76 -12.01 2.37 8.15
CA ALA A 76 -11.19 3.46 8.66
C ALA A 76 -11.59 4.79 8.03
N GLU A 77 -11.18 5.85 8.69
CA GLU A 77 -11.31 7.21 8.16
C GLU A 77 -9.92 7.82 8.06
N LEU A 78 -9.67 8.52 6.95
CA LEU A 78 -8.37 9.14 6.71
C LEU A 78 -8.26 10.44 7.49
N ASP A 79 -7.09 10.64 8.11
CA ASP A 79 -6.77 11.86 8.86
C ASP A 79 -5.88 12.81 8.06
N GLY A 80 -5.29 12.34 6.99
CA GLY A 80 -4.44 13.14 6.13
C GLY A 80 -3.35 12.33 5.47
N LEU A 81 -2.59 12.98 4.62
CA LEU A 81 -1.45 12.36 3.96
C LEU A 81 -0.30 12.24 4.96
N PHE A 82 0.25 11.03 5.08
CA PHE A 82 1.40 10.78 5.94
C PHE A 82 2.71 10.92 5.16
N ASP A 83 2.81 10.24 4.02
CA ASP A 83 4.03 10.24 3.21
C ASP A 83 3.74 9.81 1.79
N LEU A 84 4.67 10.13 0.90
CA LEU A 84 4.63 9.70 -0.49
C LEU A 84 6.01 9.19 -0.84
N LEU A 85 6.09 7.89 -1.16
CA LEU A 85 7.34 7.24 -1.52
C LEU A 85 7.41 7.06 -3.03
N THR A 86 8.60 7.20 -3.58
CA THR A 86 8.83 7.02 -5.02
C THR A 86 9.89 5.96 -5.25
N GLY A 87 9.96 5.48 -6.49
CA GLY A 87 10.89 4.42 -6.83
C GLY A 87 10.37 3.05 -6.42
N ARG A 88 11.13 2.01 -6.71
CA ARG A 88 10.72 0.63 -6.45
C ARG A 88 11.48 -0.02 -5.30
N GLU A 89 11.95 0.78 -4.39
CA GLU A 89 12.70 0.31 -3.23
C GLU A 89 11.80 -0.32 -2.18
N HIS A 90 10.51 0.02 -2.22
CA HIS A 90 9.53 -0.59 -1.33
C HIS A 90 8.94 -1.85 -1.97
N SER A 91 8.33 -2.68 -1.15
CA SER A 91 7.93 -4.03 -1.52
C SER A 91 6.76 -4.15 -2.49
N ARG A 92 6.03 -3.08 -2.74
CA ARG A 92 4.81 -3.17 -3.55
C ARG A 92 5.06 -3.22 -5.05
N GLY A 93 6.28 -2.87 -5.49
CA GLY A 93 6.58 -2.83 -6.92
C GLY A 93 5.90 -1.70 -7.66
N SER A 94 5.39 -0.71 -6.94
CA SER A 94 4.77 0.47 -7.53
C SER A 94 5.81 1.55 -7.75
N ASP A 95 5.52 2.47 -8.65
CA ASP A 95 6.38 3.62 -8.89
C ASP A 95 6.12 4.72 -7.87
N ILE A 96 4.90 4.78 -7.37
CA ILE A 96 4.46 5.77 -6.37
C ILE A 96 3.68 5.02 -5.30
N PHE A 97 3.99 5.29 -4.04
CA PHE A 97 3.28 4.72 -2.91
C PHE A 97 2.79 5.86 -2.03
N ILE A 98 1.48 6.01 -1.94
CA ILE A 98 0.84 7.08 -1.16
C ILE A 98 0.37 6.49 0.16
N ILE A 99 0.85 7.05 1.27
CA ILE A 99 0.51 6.56 2.61
C ILE A 99 -0.31 7.63 3.33
N TYR A 100 -1.49 7.23 3.78
CA TYR A 100 -2.38 8.09 4.55
C TYR A 100 -2.38 7.68 6.01
N ARG A 101 -2.47 8.67 6.89
CA ARG A 101 -2.79 8.41 8.30
C ARG A 101 -4.28 8.19 8.41
N ALA A 102 -4.67 7.21 9.22
CA ALA A 102 -6.07 6.86 9.37
C ALA A 102 -6.34 6.35 10.78
N HIS A 103 -7.60 6.37 11.16
CA HIS A 103 -8.06 5.76 12.40
C HIS A 103 -9.27 4.87 12.11
N ILE A 104 -9.51 3.91 13.00
CA ILE A 104 -10.56 2.92 12.82
C ILE A 104 -11.89 3.50 13.26
N LEU A 105 -12.92 3.35 12.42
CA LEU A 105 -14.29 3.70 12.76
C LEU A 105 -15.04 2.51 13.36
N ASN A 106 -14.92 1.35 12.71
CA ASN A 106 -15.64 0.14 13.14
C ASN A 106 -15.07 -1.08 12.41
N GLY A 107 -15.63 -2.24 12.68
CA GLY A 107 -15.24 -3.48 12.05
C GLY A 107 -14.53 -4.41 13.01
N THR A 108 -14.29 -5.63 12.56
CA THR A 108 -13.59 -6.65 13.32
C THR A 108 -12.31 -7.02 12.60
N LEU A 109 -11.19 -6.97 13.31
CA LEU A 109 -9.88 -7.31 12.73
C LEU A 109 -9.86 -8.78 12.32
N ARG A 110 -9.56 -9.01 11.04
CA ARG A 110 -9.39 -10.36 10.49
C ARG A 110 -8.58 -10.25 9.21
N ALA A 111 -7.78 -11.26 8.94
CA ALA A 111 -7.10 -11.34 7.66
C ALA A 111 -8.08 -11.80 6.58
N ALA A 112 -7.90 -11.30 5.37
CA ALA A 112 -8.73 -11.66 4.24
C ALA A 112 -7.93 -11.51 2.94
N ASP A 113 -8.38 -12.20 1.90
CA ASP A 113 -7.81 -12.13 0.55
C ASP A 113 -6.30 -12.39 0.52
N ASP A 114 -5.51 -11.38 0.19
CA ASP A 114 -4.07 -11.52 -0.03
C ASP A 114 -3.24 -11.47 1.25
N ALA A 115 -3.87 -11.45 2.41
CA ALA A 115 -3.16 -11.40 3.68
C ALA A 115 -3.36 -12.70 4.46
N ASP A 116 -2.26 -13.28 4.95
CA ASP A 116 -2.34 -14.42 5.85
C ASP A 116 -2.81 -14.01 7.23
N GLN A 117 -2.36 -12.85 7.71
CA GLN A 117 -2.66 -12.38 9.03
C GLN A 117 -2.71 -10.85 9.04
N ALA A 118 -3.48 -10.34 9.99
CA ALA A 118 -3.50 -8.93 10.31
C ALA A 118 -3.40 -8.81 11.84
N ALA A 119 -2.53 -7.92 12.31
CA ALA A 119 -2.30 -7.82 13.74
C ALA A 119 -1.71 -6.46 14.12
N TRP A 120 -1.82 -6.14 15.40
CA TRP A 120 -1.19 -4.97 16.00
C TRP A 120 0.18 -5.33 16.52
N PHE A 121 1.16 -4.49 16.23
CA PHE A 121 2.53 -4.69 16.72
C PHE A 121 3.01 -3.46 17.46
N PRO A 122 3.71 -3.63 18.60
CA PRO A 122 4.35 -2.51 19.26
C PRO A 122 5.38 -1.85 18.34
N LEU A 123 5.46 -0.53 18.36
CA LEU A 123 6.38 0.20 17.48
C LEU A 123 7.85 -0.13 17.78
N ASP A 124 8.16 -0.56 18.98
CA ASP A 124 9.52 -0.94 19.39
C ASP A 124 9.81 -2.44 19.22
N HIS A 125 8.85 -3.22 18.72
CA HIS A 125 8.98 -4.67 18.50
C HIS A 125 8.30 -5.05 17.18
N LEU A 126 8.76 -4.47 16.09
CA LEU A 126 8.17 -4.74 14.79
C LEU A 126 8.66 -6.08 14.22
N PRO A 127 7.79 -6.79 13.49
CA PRO A 127 8.19 -8.02 12.80
C PRO A 127 9.03 -7.68 11.57
N PRO A 128 9.58 -8.70 10.87
CA PRO A 128 10.26 -8.44 9.59
C PRO A 128 9.31 -7.73 8.63
N LEU A 129 9.73 -6.57 8.15
CA LEU A 129 8.91 -5.74 7.28
C LEU A 129 9.25 -6.00 5.81
N ALA A 130 8.23 -5.83 4.96
CA ALA A 130 8.41 -5.96 3.53
C ALA A 130 9.30 -4.84 2.98
N PHE A 131 9.34 -3.68 3.65
CA PHE A 131 10.23 -2.59 3.30
C PHE A 131 10.50 -1.73 4.54
N GLU A 132 11.71 -1.17 4.61
CA GLU A 132 12.16 -0.47 5.82
C GLU A 132 11.52 0.89 6.01
N SER A 133 11.07 1.52 4.96
CA SER A 133 10.52 2.88 5.03
C SER A 133 9.23 2.98 5.84
N THR A 134 8.61 1.85 6.19
CA THR A 134 7.41 1.84 7.03
C THR A 134 7.71 1.63 8.51
N SER A 135 8.93 1.33 8.83
CA SER A 135 9.29 1.07 10.23
C SER A 135 9.46 2.34 11.05
#